data_ab71f5a59fc5126585618b4590681b58
#
_entry.id   ab71f5a59fc5126585618b4590681b58
#
_cell.length_a   1.000
_cell.length_b   1.000
_cell.length_c   1.000
_cell.angle_alpha   90.00
_cell.angle_beta   90.00
_cell.angle_gamma   90.00
#
_symmetry.space_group_name_H-M   'P 1'
#
loop_
_entity.id
_entity.type
_entity.pdbx_description
1 polymer ?
#
loop_
_entity_poly.entity_id
_entity_poly.type
_entity_poly.pdbx_seq_one_letter_code
_entity_poly.pdbx_strand_id
1 'polypeptide(L)'
;MTIQWPSEAIWEAVVPLLPGFTVEVLPEIDSTNTELMRRARAGQLDPVLLLAERQTAGRGRLGRSWISEAPEASGSTHPIASLTFSLGIALQPQDWSGLSLAVGLSLAQSLHPTLQLKWPNDLWWQDRKVGGILIETASVGALRYAVIGIGLNIHMPTVALGGEAWRTPPASLNEVLPGVEAPDVLQQVVLPLVKCLQRFEAQGFAPLQADFQTRDLLLGRELQCSDGALGTGRGVDASGALLVHTASGLKKISSAEVSVRPRS
;
A
#
# COMPACT_ATOMS: atom_id res chain seq x y z
N MET A 1 8.04 5.44 26.17
CA MET A 1 8.24 3.96 26.10
C MET A 1 8.87 3.65 24.76
N THR A 2 9.91 2.80 24.71
CA THR A 2 10.51 2.36 23.45
C THR A 2 9.63 1.26 22.84
N ILE A 3 9.26 1.41 21.56
CA ILE A 3 8.46 0.43 20.85
C ILE A 3 9.31 -0.81 20.57
N GLN A 4 8.77 -1.97 20.84
CA GLN A 4 9.41 -3.25 20.51
C GLN A 4 8.88 -3.74 19.17
N TRP A 5 9.70 -3.61 18.13
CA TRP A 5 9.38 -4.12 16.81
C TRP A 5 9.74 -5.60 16.69
N PRO A 6 8.93 -6.42 16.02
CA PRO A 6 9.17 -7.87 15.88
C PRO A 6 10.20 -8.17 14.77
N SER A 7 11.31 -7.43 14.74
CA SER A 7 12.29 -7.48 13.65
C SER A 7 12.92 -8.85 13.49
N GLU A 8 13.30 -9.51 14.60
CA GLU A 8 13.89 -10.84 14.59
C GLU A 8 12.89 -11.90 14.08
N ALA A 9 11.65 -11.90 14.58
CA ALA A 9 10.63 -12.83 14.15
C ALA A 9 10.27 -12.68 12.67
N ILE A 10 10.23 -11.43 12.16
CA ILE A 10 10.04 -11.15 10.74
C ILE A 10 11.23 -11.64 9.92
N TRP A 11 12.44 -11.36 10.37
CA TRP A 11 13.67 -11.80 9.71
C TRP A 11 13.73 -13.33 9.60
N GLU A 12 13.52 -14.05 10.70
CA GLU A 12 13.50 -15.52 10.74
C GLU A 12 12.46 -16.10 9.77
N ALA A 13 11.27 -15.49 9.70
CA ALA A 13 10.20 -15.96 8.83
C ALA A 13 10.46 -15.71 7.34
N VAL A 14 11.18 -14.63 6.99
CA VAL A 14 11.35 -14.18 5.60
C VAL A 14 12.66 -14.66 4.97
N VAL A 15 13.76 -14.73 5.72
CA VAL A 15 15.07 -15.14 5.20
C VAL A 15 15.06 -16.45 4.40
N PRO A 16 14.31 -17.50 4.78
CA PRO A 16 14.24 -18.72 3.96
C PRO A 16 13.65 -18.52 2.56
N LEU A 17 12.85 -17.46 2.37
CA LEU A 17 12.22 -17.11 1.09
C LEU A 17 13.02 -16.05 0.32
N LEU A 18 13.72 -15.18 1.03
CA LEU A 18 14.52 -14.08 0.49
C LEU A 18 15.91 -14.07 1.17
N PRO A 19 16.87 -14.84 0.66
CA PRO A 19 18.24 -14.82 1.18
C PRO A 19 18.84 -13.41 1.12
N GLY A 20 19.52 -12.99 2.19
CA GLY A 20 20.06 -11.64 2.34
C GLY A 20 19.08 -10.59 2.85
N PHE A 21 17.82 -10.98 3.12
CA PHE A 21 16.82 -10.06 3.68
C PHE A 21 17.24 -9.48 5.03
N THR A 22 17.00 -8.19 5.20
CA THR A 22 17.22 -7.46 6.45
C THR A 22 16.00 -6.68 6.89
N VAL A 23 15.90 -6.39 8.18
CA VAL A 23 14.87 -5.54 8.78
C VAL A 23 15.55 -4.36 9.44
N GLU A 24 15.22 -3.16 9.01
CA GLU A 24 15.75 -1.91 9.54
C GLU A 24 14.64 -1.06 10.12
N VAL A 25 14.83 -0.57 11.34
CA VAL A 25 13.90 0.33 12.04
C VAL A 25 14.59 1.66 12.30
N LEU A 26 14.00 2.74 11.82
CA LEU A 26 14.50 4.09 12.02
C LEU A 26 13.50 4.90 12.86
N PRO A 27 13.98 5.69 13.83
CA PRO A 27 13.10 6.60 14.57
C PRO A 27 12.45 7.63 13.65
N GLU A 28 13.23 8.18 12.73
CA GLU A 28 12.77 9.22 11.80
C GLU A 28 13.54 9.16 10.47
N ILE A 29 12.83 9.44 9.37
CA ILE A 29 13.42 9.65 8.04
C ILE A 29 12.50 10.55 7.19
N ASP A 30 13.00 11.07 6.06
CA ASP A 30 12.16 11.79 5.09
C ASP A 30 11.05 10.89 4.54
N SER A 31 11.43 9.76 3.93
CA SER A 31 10.49 8.75 3.41
C SER A 31 11.22 7.42 3.23
N THR A 32 10.63 6.33 3.69
CA THR A 32 11.16 4.98 3.51
C THR A 32 11.29 4.60 2.03
N ASN A 33 10.33 5.01 1.18
CA ASN A 33 10.41 4.83 -0.27
C ASN A 33 11.56 5.63 -0.88
N THR A 34 11.68 6.90 -0.51
CA THR A 34 12.75 7.76 -1.04
C THR A 34 14.13 7.21 -0.69
N GLU A 35 14.30 6.72 0.51
CA GLU A 35 15.56 6.12 0.97
C GLU A 35 15.90 4.85 0.18
N LEU A 36 14.97 3.90 0.06
CA LEU A 36 15.22 2.68 -0.69
C LEU A 36 15.45 2.94 -2.18
N MET A 37 14.77 3.93 -2.78
CA MET A 37 15.03 4.36 -4.14
C MET A 37 16.42 5.01 -4.28
N ARG A 38 16.91 5.71 -3.26
CA ARG A 38 18.27 6.30 -3.22
C ARG A 38 19.32 5.18 -3.16
N ARG A 39 19.12 4.19 -2.27
CA ARG A 39 19.99 3.01 -2.15
C ARG A 39 20.03 2.20 -3.44
N ALA A 40 18.89 1.95 -4.05
CA ALA A 40 18.82 1.21 -5.31
C ALA A 40 19.62 1.91 -6.43
N ARG A 41 19.51 3.25 -6.56
CA ARG A 41 20.31 4.02 -7.51
C ARG A 41 21.80 4.00 -7.21
N ALA A 42 22.19 3.79 -5.96
CA ALA A 42 23.57 3.58 -5.53
C ALA A 42 24.06 2.13 -5.69
N GLY A 43 23.23 1.24 -6.26
CA GLY A 43 23.58 -0.17 -6.51
C GLY A 43 23.33 -1.11 -5.34
N GLN A 44 22.67 -0.67 -4.27
CA GLN A 44 22.29 -1.52 -3.13
C GLN A 44 20.92 -2.16 -3.43
N LEU A 45 20.93 -3.43 -3.77
CA LEU A 45 19.77 -4.18 -4.26
C LEU A 45 19.38 -5.36 -3.38
N ASP A 46 20.01 -5.51 -2.22
CA ASP A 46 19.65 -6.55 -1.26
C ASP A 46 18.20 -6.35 -0.77
N PRO A 47 17.47 -7.43 -0.53
CA PRO A 47 16.10 -7.31 -0.05
C PRO A 47 16.08 -6.74 1.37
N VAL A 48 15.28 -5.69 1.57
CA VAL A 48 15.23 -4.96 2.85
C VAL A 48 13.82 -4.50 3.18
N LEU A 49 13.41 -4.71 4.42
CA LEU A 49 12.24 -4.07 5.02
C LEU A 49 12.73 -2.86 5.81
N LEU A 50 12.42 -1.67 5.33
CA LEU A 50 12.73 -0.41 6.00
C LEU A 50 11.47 0.16 6.63
N LEU A 51 11.44 0.25 7.95
CA LEU A 51 10.38 0.85 8.75
C LEU A 51 10.84 2.20 9.29
N ALA A 52 9.95 3.18 9.33
CA ALA A 52 10.16 4.43 10.05
C ALA A 52 9.03 4.68 11.05
N GLU A 53 9.39 5.00 12.30
CA GLU A 53 8.40 5.41 13.31
C GLU A 53 7.78 6.76 12.96
N ARG A 54 8.55 7.63 12.26
CA ARG A 54 8.08 8.91 11.72
C ARG A 54 8.66 9.18 10.35
N GLN A 55 7.83 9.62 9.41
CA GLN A 55 8.28 10.20 8.15
C GLN A 55 8.03 11.71 8.13
N THR A 56 9.07 12.51 7.83
CA THR A 56 8.96 13.97 7.75
C THR A 56 8.48 14.48 6.40
N ALA A 57 8.61 13.66 5.34
CA ALA A 57 8.20 13.95 3.98
C ALA A 57 7.59 12.71 3.30
N GLY A 58 6.66 12.03 3.99
CA GLY A 58 5.98 10.84 3.48
C GLY A 58 5.29 11.11 2.16
N ARG A 59 5.35 10.13 1.24
CA ARG A 59 4.90 10.28 -0.14
C ARG A 59 3.75 9.34 -0.49
N GLY A 60 2.84 9.85 -1.29
CA GLY A 60 1.79 9.11 -1.98
C GLY A 60 1.88 9.30 -3.49
N ARG A 61 0.99 8.67 -4.24
CA ARG A 61 0.92 8.79 -5.70
C ARG A 61 0.58 10.22 -6.13
N LEU A 62 1.04 10.58 -7.34
CA LEU A 62 0.77 11.87 -7.98
C LEU A 62 1.21 13.07 -7.12
N GLY A 63 2.35 12.94 -6.44
CA GLY A 63 2.91 14.02 -5.62
C GLY A 63 2.14 14.32 -4.33
N ARG A 64 1.17 13.49 -3.94
CA ARG A 64 0.46 13.65 -2.66
C ARG A 64 1.37 13.31 -1.51
N SER A 65 1.15 13.96 -0.36
CA SER A 65 1.84 13.63 0.87
C SER A 65 1.12 12.49 1.61
N TRP A 66 1.91 11.69 2.32
CA TRP A 66 1.45 10.77 3.34
C TRP A 66 1.81 11.37 4.71
N ILE A 67 0.82 11.45 5.61
CA ILE A 67 1.06 11.99 6.96
C ILE A 67 1.46 10.85 7.88
N SER A 68 2.60 11.03 8.54
CA SER A 68 3.06 10.22 9.66
C SER A 68 3.09 11.12 10.88
N GLU A 69 2.08 11.03 11.73
CA GLU A 69 1.98 11.89 12.92
C GLU A 69 3.00 11.47 13.97
N ALA A 70 3.65 12.49 14.58
CA ALA A 70 4.45 12.25 15.76
C ALA A 70 3.53 12.09 17.00
N PRO A 71 3.81 11.12 17.89
CA PRO A 71 2.99 10.88 19.09
C PRO A 71 2.78 12.14 19.95
N GLU A 72 3.80 13.00 20.03
CA GLU A 72 3.80 14.21 20.84
C GLU A 72 2.90 15.33 20.28
N ALA A 73 2.68 15.37 18.98
CA ALA A 73 1.91 16.43 18.33
C ALA A 73 0.39 16.24 18.45
N SER A 74 -0.07 15.01 18.68
CA SER A 74 -1.48 14.64 18.61
C SER A 74 -2.17 14.61 19.98
N GLY A 75 -1.45 14.72 21.10
CA GLY A 75 -1.99 14.43 22.42
C GLY A 75 -2.46 12.96 22.56
N SER A 76 -2.05 12.12 21.62
CA SER A 76 -2.40 10.69 21.56
C SER A 76 -1.70 9.92 22.68
N THR A 77 -2.42 9.04 23.34
CA THR A 77 -1.85 8.08 24.28
C THR A 77 -1.16 6.91 23.57
N HIS A 78 -1.30 6.83 22.24
CA HIS A 78 -0.75 5.75 21.43
C HIS A 78 0.59 6.17 20.81
N PRO A 79 1.63 5.33 20.92
CA PRO A 79 2.97 5.68 20.48
C PRO A 79 3.11 5.81 18.96
N ILE A 80 2.30 5.14 18.16
CA ILE A 80 2.32 5.20 16.68
C ILE A 80 0.90 5.26 16.11
N ALA A 81 0.56 6.39 15.48
CA ALA A 81 -0.73 6.58 14.84
C ALA A 81 -0.79 5.93 13.43
N SER A 82 0.34 5.83 12.73
CA SER A 82 0.42 5.24 11.39
C SER A 82 1.64 4.35 11.23
N LEU A 83 1.44 3.14 10.74
CA LEU A 83 2.52 2.23 10.34
C LEU A 83 3.00 2.61 8.94
N THR A 84 4.29 2.95 8.80
CA THR A 84 4.91 3.29 7.52
C THR A 84 6.17 2.47 7.30
N PHE A 85 6.18 1.67 6.23
CA PHE A 85 7.33 0.87 5.86
C PHE A 85 7.43 0.70 4.35
N SER A 86 8.61 0.34 3.87
CA SER A 86 8.86 -0.03 2.49
C SER A 86 9.62 -1.35 2.42
N LEU A 87 9.18 -2.24 1.53
CA LEU A 87 9.92 -3.43 1.16
C LEU A 87 10.64 -3.17 -0.15
N GLY A 88 11.96 -3.21 -0.13
CA GLY A 88 12.80 -3.16 -1.31
C GLY A 88 13.18 -4.57 -1.75
N ILE A 89 12.98 -4.90 -3.01
CA ILE A 89 13.21 -6.25 -3.54
C ILE A 89 13.47 -6.22 -5.06
N ALA A 90 14.40 -7.04 -5.53
CA ALA A 90 14.55 -7.30 -6.96
C ALA A 90 13.40 -8.22 -7.42
N LEU A 91 12.69 -7.80 -8.49
CA LEU A 91 11.61 -8.57 -9.10
C LEU A 91 11.71 -8.47 -10.62
N GLN A 92 11.34 -9.55 -11.31
CA GLN A 92 11.33 -9.63 -12.78
C GLN A 92 10.04 -10.26 -13.32
N PRO A 93 8.85 -9.73 -12.99
CA PRO A 93 7.62 -10.23 -13.57
C PRO A 93 7.58 -9.90 -15.08
N GLN A 94 6.88 -10.73 -15.86
CA GLN A 94 6.65 -10.46 -17.28
C GLN A 94 5.84 -9.17 -17.49
N ASP A 95 4.87 -8.91 -16.62
CA ASP A 95 4.05 -7.70 -16.60
C ASP A 95 3.95 -7.17 -15.17
N TRP A 96 4.21 -5.87 -14.99
CA TRP A 96 4.12 -5.16 -13.72
C TRP A 96 2.70 -4.69 -13.39
N SER A 97 1.81 -4.79 -14.38
CA SER A 97 0.43 -4.36 -14.23
C SER A 97 -0.27 -5.17 -13.14
N GLY A 98 -1.05 -4.48 -12.30
CA GLY A 98 -1.76 -5.12 -11.20
C GLY A 98 -0.93 -5.40 -9.94
N LEU A 99 0.39 -5.12 -9.91
CA LEU A 99 1.21 -5.37 -8.71
C LEU A 99 0.66 -4.65 -7.47
N SER A 100 0.24 -3.39 -7.61
CA SER A 100 -0.34 -2.64 -6.49
C SER A 100 -1.65 -3.27 -5.97
N LEU A 101 -2.44 -3.89 -6.86
CA LEU A 101 -3.65 -4.62 -6.50
C LEU A 101 -3.33 -5.93 -5.78
N ALA A 102 -2.31 -6.64 -6.25
CA ALA A 102 -1.82 -7.86 -5.60
C ALA A 102 -1.33 -7.57 -4.16
N VAL A 103 -0.54 -6.51 -3.99
CA VAL A 103 -0.10 -6.04 -2.66
C VAL A 103 -1.29 -5.67 -1.78
N GLY A 104 -2.24 -4.89 -2.31
CA GLY A 104 -3.46 -4.51 -1.58
C GLY A 104 -4.28 -5.72 -1.15
N LEU A 105 -4.42 -6.70 -2.04
CA LEU A 105 -5.13 -7.95 -1.75
C LEU A 105 -4.44 -8.74 -0.63
N SER A 106 -3.12 -8.88 -0.70
CA SER A 106 -2.34 -9.53 0.35
C SER A 106 -2.55 -8.87 1.72
N LEU A 107 -2.49 -7.54 1.79
CA LEU A 107 -2.73 -6.79 3.02
C LEU A 107 -4.16 -7.00 3.55
N ALA A 108 -5.17 -6.86 2.67
CA ALA A 108 -6.56 -7.01 3.07
C ALA A 108 -6.91 -8.43 3.54
N GLN A 109 -6.33 -9.46 2.89
CA GLN A 109 -6.50 -10.85 3.30
C GLN A 109 -5.81 -11.16 4.62
N SER A 110 -4.63 -10.57 4.86
CA SER A 110 -3.87 -10.76 6.09
C SER A 110 -4.52 -10.09 7.30
N LEU A 111 -5.15 -8.93 7.10
CA LEU A 111 -5.64 -8.11 8.21
C LEU A 111 -7.08 -8.43 8.61
N HIS A 112 -8.05 -8.21 7.71
CA HIS A 112 -9.46 -8.43 8.07
C HIS A 112 -10.35 -8.67 6.84
N PRO A 113 -11.37 -9.55 6.93
CA PRO A 113 -12.27 -9.88 5.82
C PRO A 113 -13.12 -8.69 5.33
N THR A 114 -13.41 -7.70 6.17
CA THR A 114 -14.24 -6.54 5.80
C THR A 114 -13.46 -5.41 5.13
N LEU A 115 -12.12 -5.51 5.06
CA LEU A 115 -11.31 -4.53 4.32
C LEU A 115 -11.57 -4.66 2.81
N GLN A 116 -11.78 -3.53 2.18
CA GLN A 116 -12.03 -3.39 0.76
C GLN A 116 -10.84 -2.74 0.06
N LEU A 117 -10.78 -2.92 -1.24
CA LEU A 117 -9.72 -2.38 -2.09
C LEU A 117 -10.32 -1.36 -3.04
N LYS A 118 -9.85 -0.13 -2.94
CA LYS A 118 -10.20 0.90 -3.92
C LYS A 118 -9.09 1.03 -4.94
N TRP A 119 -9.40 0.66 -6.17
CA TRP A 119 -8.48 0.82 -7.28
C TRP A 119 -7.94 2.28 -7.35
N PRO A 120 -6.64 2.48 -7.62
CA PRO A 120 -5.67 1.45 -7.97
C PRO A 120 -4.79 0.98 -6.80
N ASN A 121 -4.87 1.57 -5.60
CA ASN A 121 -3.81 1.38 -4.61
C ASN A 121 -4.20 1.66 -3.15
N ASP A 122 -5.48 1.74 -2.85
CA ASP A 122 -5.91 2.11 -1.49
C ASP A 122 -6.67 0.98 -0.79
N LEU A 123 -6.39 0.80 0.52
CA LEU A 123 -7.21 0.01 1.43
C LEU A 123 -8.31 0.88 2.04
N TRP A 124 -9.52 0.36 2.06
CA TRP A 124 -10.70 1.07 2.52
C TRP A 124 -11.54 0.23 3.48
N TRP A 125 -12.29 0.93 4.32
CA TRP A 125 -13.30 0.37 5.21
C TRP A 125 -14.44 1.37 5.37
N GLN A 126 -15.70 0.92 5.14
CA GLN A 126 -16.90 1.76 5.24
C GLN A 126 -16.76 3.11 4.51
N ASP A 127 -16.38 3.07 3.25
CA ASP A 127 -16.18 4.25 2.39
C ASP A 127 -15.11 5.25 2.88
N ARG A 128 -14.22 4.81 3.79
CA ARG A 128 -13.12 5.61 4.33
C ARG A 128 -11.77 4.91 4.09
N LYS A 129 -10.71 5.72 3.96
CA LYS A 129 -9.38 5.22 3.63
C LYS A 129 -8.63 4.78 4.89
N VAL A 130 -8.25 3.50 4.94
CA VAL A 130 -7.40 2.90 5.99
C VAL A 130 -5.93 3.01 5.65
N GLY A 131 -5.57 2.90 4.37
CA GLY A 131 -4.18 2.90 3.97
C GLY A 131 -3.96 3.11 2.49
N GLY A 132 -2.68 3.23 2.11
CA GLY A 132 -2.27 3.41 0.72
C GLY A 132 -0.97 2.70 0.40
N ILE A 133 -0.80 2.37 -0.88
CA ILE A 133 0.36 1.67 -1.42
C ILE A 133 1.02 2.57 -2.46
N LEU A 134 2.34 2.70 -2.38
CA LEU A 134 3.16 3.42 -3.35
C LEU A 134 4.27 2.50 -3.86
N ILE A 135 4.18 2.09 -5.11
CA ILE A 135 5.21 1.27 -5.74
C ILE A 135 6.04 2.13 -6.69
N GLU A 136 7.34 2.13 -6.49
CA GLU A 136 8.33 2.76 -7.35
C GLU A 136 9.33 1.71 -7.81
N THR A 137 9.90 1.88 -9.00
CA THR A 137 10.89 0.93 -9.53
C THR A 137 12.14 1.65 -9.99
N ALA A 138 13.30 1.01 -9.79
CA ALA A 138 14.57 1.43 -10.34
C ALA A 138 15.13 0.34 -11.25
N SER A 139 15.74 0.75 -12.38
CA SER A 139 16.50 -0.16 -13.23
C SER A 139 17.99 0.02 -12.94
N VAL A 140 18.67 -1.07 -12.59
CA VAL A 140 20.11 -1.06 -12.29
C VAL A 140 20.75 -2.19 -13.10
N GLY A 141 21.38 -1.82 -14.21
CA GLY A 141 21.81 -2.80 -15.22
C GLY A 141 20.63 -3.57 -15.80
N ALA A 142 20.70 -4.89 -15.77
CA ALA A 142 19.62 -5.78 -16.22
C ALA A 142 18.55 -6.06 -15.15
N LEU A 143 18.78 -5.63 -13.91
CA LEU A 143 17.88 -5.89 -12.80
C LEU A 143 16.85 -4.77 -12.65
N ARG A 144 15.63 -5.13 -12.27
CA ARG A 144 14.62 -4.20 -11.79
C ARG A 144 14.41 -4.39 -10.29
N TYR A 145 14.49 -3.28 -9.57
CA TYR A 145 14.27 -3.24 -8.13
C TYR A 145 12.98 -2.51 -7.85
N ALA A 146 12.09 -3.15 -7.13
CA ALA A 146 10.82 -2.57 -6.70
C ALA A 146 10.94 -2.08 -5.26
N VAL A 147 10.43 -0.89 -5.00
CA VAL A 147 10.23 -0.34 -3.66
C VAL A 147 8.73 -0.25 -3.43
N ILE A 148 8.25 -1.06 -2.52
CA ILE A 148 6.82 -1.23 -2.21
C ILE A 148 6.55 -0.54 -0.88
N GLY A 149 6.13 0.72 -0.94
CA GLY A 149 5.77 1.52 0.22
C GLY A 149 4.33 1.26 0.65
N ILE A 150 4.15 1.09 1.94
CA ILE A 150 2.86 0.84 2.58
C ILE A 150 2.69 1.81 3.74
N GLY A 151 1.57 2.53 3.74
CA GLY A 151 1.12 3.37 4.82
C GLY A 151 -0.25 2.91 5.31
N LEU A 152 -0.37 2.61 6.61
CA LEU A 152 -1.62 2.17 7.25
C LEU A 152 -1.92 3.06 8.45
N ASN A 153 -3.14 3.56 8.55
CA ASN A 153 -3.61 4.24 9.75
C ASN A 153 -3.91 3.18 10.82
N ILE A 154 -3.11 3.14 11.88
CA ILE A 154 -3.35 2.27 13.03
C ILE A 154 -4.42 2.89 13.91
N HIS A 155 -4.24 4.15 14.28
CA HIS A 155 -5.22 4.98 14.96
C HIS A 155 -5.73 6.10 14.04
N MET A 156 -6.85 6.70 14.40
CA MET A 156 -7.42 7.81 13.61
C MET A 156 -6.42 8.97 13.55
N PRO A 157 -6.05 9.43 12.35
CA PRO A 157 -5.21 10.60 12.21
C PRO A 157 -5.96 11.84 12.73
N THR A 158 -5.27 12.65 13.52
CA THR A 158 -5.86 13.83 14.19
C THR A 158 -5.68 15.11 13.41
N VAL A 159 -4.69 15.15 12.51
CA VAL A 159 -4.31 16.35 11.75
C VAL A 159 -4.53 16.17 10.27
N ALA A 160 -5.32 17.06 9.66
CA ALA A 160 -5.35 17.24 8.21
C ALA A 160 -4.20 18.16 7.78
N LEU A 161 -3.55 17.88 6.65
CA LEU A 161 -2.51 18.75 6.08
C LEU A 161 -3.08 20.15 5.81
N GLY A 162 -2.47 21.17 6.43
CA GLY A 162 -2.80 22.58 6.18
C GLY A 162 -4.15 23.06 6.70
N GLY A 163 -4.81 22.29 7.58
CA GLY A 163 -6.13 22.67 8.10
C GLY A 163 -7.28 22.50 7.13
N GLU A 164 -7.03 21.91 5.94
CA GLU A 164 -8.08 21.58 4.96
C GLU A 164 -8.80 20.28 5.35
N ALA A 165 -10.10 20.23 5.04
CA ALA A 165 -10.86 18.99 5.19
C ALA A 165 -10.24 17.85 4.37
N TRP A 166 -10.26 16.64 4.92
CA TRP A 166 -9.79 15.45 4.24
C TRP A 166 -10.52 15.27 2.90
N ARG A 167 -9.77 15.24 1.79
CA ARG A 167 -10.34 14.92 0.46
C ARG A 167 -10.96 13.53 0.40
N THR A 168 -10.50 12.64 1.26
CA THR A 168 -10.96 11.27 1.45
C THR A 168 -11.02 11.05 2.95
N PRO A 169 -12.19 10.79 3.53
CA PRO A 169 -12.31 10.56 4.96
C PRO A 169 -11.40 9.42 5.39
N PRO A 170 -10.59 9.58 6.45
CA PRO A 170 -9.75 8.51 6.97
C PRO A 170 -10.57 7.51 7.78
N ALA A 171 -10.08 6.26 7.83
CA ALA A 171 -10.41 5.24 8.82
C ALA A 171 -9.11 4.68 9.39
N SER A 172 -9.20 3.94 10.47
CA SER A 172 -8.06 3.30 11.13
C SER A 172 -8.26 1.80 11.30
N LEU A 173 -7.17 1.07 11.41
CA LEU A 173 -7.23 -0.37 11.71
C LEU A 173 -7.80 -0.64 13.11
N ASN A 174 -7.61 0.24 14.06
CA ASN A 174 -8.16 0.09 15.41
C ASN A 174 -9.70 0.10 15.44
N GLU A 175 -10.36 0.76 14.46
CA GLU A 175 -11.82 0.69 14.31
C GLU A 175 -12.29 -0.68 13.78
N VAL A 176 -11.43 -1.39 13.05
CA VAL A 176 -11.71 -2.70 12.45
C VAL A 176 -11.27 -3.84 13.36
N LEU A 177 -10.13 -3.64 14.03
CA LEU A 177 -9.44 -4.57 14.92
C LEU A 177 -9.13 -3.85 16.23
N PRO A 178 -10.09 -3.75 17.16
CA PRO A 178 -9.90 -3.00 18.41
C PRO A 178 -8.69 -3.52 19.21
N GLY A 179 -7.81 -2.60 19.62
CA GLY A 179 -6.60 -2.90 20.39
C GLY A 179 -5.40 -3.32 19.56
N VAL A 180 -5.49 -3.31 18.22
CA VAL A 180 -4.34 -3.62 17.34
C VAL A 180 -3.29 -2.52 17.43
N GLU A 181 -2.03 -2.94 17.49
CA GLU A 181 -0.86 -2.04 17.51
C GLU A 181 -0.01 -2.20 16.24
N ALA A 182 0.80 -1.19 15.92
CA ALA A 182 1.62 -1.19 14.71
C ALA A 182 2.58 -2.39 14.58
N PRO A 183 3.26 -2.86 15.65
CA PRO A 183 4.10 -4.06 15.59
C PRO A 183 3.35 -5.32 15.20
N ASP A 184 2.12 -5.51 15.73
CA ASP A 184 1.28 -6.69 15.43
C ASP A 184 0.89 -6.71 13.96
N VAL A 185 0.47 -5.55 13.43
CA VAL A 185 0.13 -5.37 12.01
C VAL A 185 1.32 -5.69 11.13
N LEU A 186 2.50 -5.16 11.45
CA LEU A 186 3.71 -5.42 10.68
C LEU A 186 4.04 -6.91 10.61
N GLN A 187 4.03 -7.59 11.76
CA GLN A 187 4.31 -9.03 11.85
C GLN A 187 3.31 -9.84 11.03
N GLN A 188 2.04 -9.46 11.05
CA GLN A 188 0.97 -10.17 10.37
C GLN A 188 1.05 -10.04 8.84
N VAL A 189 1.53 -8.92 8.31
CA VAL A 189 1.46 -8.64 6.87
C VAL A 189 2.72 -8.98 6.08
N VAL A 190 3.93 -8.96 6.70
CA VAL A 190 5.19 -9.00 5.94
C VAL A 190 5.40 -10.35 5.25
N LEU A 191 5.27 -11.47 5.95
CA LEU A 191 5.47 -12.80 5.34
C LEU A 191 4.45 -13.09 4.23
N PRO A 192 3.13 -12.86 4.41
CA PRO A 192 2.16 -12.98 3.32
C PRO A 192 2.48 -12.07 2.13
N LEU A 193 2.95 -10.84 2.37
CA LEU A 193 3.35 -9.92 1.32
C LEU A 193 4.50 -10.49 0.48
N VAL A 194 5.55 -11.00 1.11
CA VAL A 194 6.69 -11.62 0.40
C VAL A 194 6.21 -12.80 -0.47
N LYS A 195 5.39 -13.69 0.07
CA LYS A 195 4.80 -14.80 -0.69
C LYS A 195 3.95 -14.32 -1.86
N CYS A 196 3.16 -13.26 -1.66
CA CYS A 196 2.36 -12.65 -2.71
C CYS A 196 3.24 -12.11 -3.85
N LEU A 197 4.35 -11.45 -3.52
CA LEU A 197 5.28 -10.91 -4.51
C LEU A 197 5.96 -12.00 -5.34
N GLN A 198 6.40 -13.09 -4.71
CA GLN A 198 6.96 -14.25 -5.42
C GLN A 198 5.92 -14.90 -6.36
N ARG A 199 4.67 -15.04 -5.89
CA ARG A 199 3.58 -15.54 -6.73
C ARG A 199 3.28 -14.59 -7.89
N PHE A 200 3.25 -13.29 -7.63
CA PHE A 200 3.03 -12.27 -8.67
C PHE A 200 4.15 -12.28 -9.71
N GLU A 201 5.41 -12.38 -9.28
CA GLU A 201 6.56 -12.51 -10.19
C GLU A 201 6.41 -13.69 -11.15
N ALA A 202 5.97 -14.84 -10.62
CA ALA A 202 5.83 -16.07 -11.40
C ALA A 202 4.58 -16.09 -12.31
N GLN A 203 3.46 -15.48 -11.88
CA GLN A 203 2.14 -15.71 -12.48
C GLN A 203 1.40 -14.43 -12.91
N GLY A 204 1.92 -13.24 -12.53
CA GLY A 204 1.24 -11.97 -12.74
C GLY A 204 -0.04 -11.80 -11.89
N PHE A 205 -0.90 -10.87 -12.29
CA PHE A 205 -2.12 -10.54 -11.55
C PHE A 205 -3.30 -11.47 -11.85
N ALA A 206 -3.36 -12.07 -13.04
CA ALA A 206 -4.52 -12.83 -13.50
C ALA A 206 -5.07 -13.88 -12.49
N PRO A 207 -4.25 -14.67 -11.78
CA PRO A 207 -4.74 -15.63 -10.78
C PRO A 207 -5.31 -14.98 -9.51
N LEU A 208 -5.12 -13.68 -9.32
CA LEU A 208 -5.59 -12.90 -8.16
C LEU A 208 -6.87 -12.10 -8.47
N GLN A 209 -7.27 -12.03 -9.73
CA GLN A 209 -8.40 -11.21 -10.20
C GLN A 209 -9.71 -11.56 -9.48
N ALA A 210 -10.02 -12.85 -9.35
CA ALA A 210 -11.26 -13.29 -8.70
C ALA A 210 -11.31 -12.89 -7.22
N ASP A 211 -10.20 -13.10 -6.50
CA ASP A 211 -10.08 -12.73 -5.09
C ASP A 211 -10.16 -11.21 -4.91
N PHE A 212 -9.52 -10.44 -5.79
CA PHE A 212 -9.63 -8.98 -5.79
C PHE A 212 -11.08 -8.52 -5.97
N GLN A 213 -11.83 -9.14 -6.89
CA GLN A 213 -13.21 -8.76 -7.18
C GLN A 213 -14.12 -8.90 -5.97
N THR A 214 -13.87 -9.86 -5.07
CA THR A 214 -14.65 -10.02 -3.83
C THR A 214 -14.48 -8.87 -2.85
N ARG A 215 -13.43 -8.05 -3.03
CA ARG A 215 -13.08 -6.91 -2.18
C ARG A 215 -13.10 -5.58 -2.91
N ASP A 216 -13.47 -5.58 -4.20
CA ASP A 216 -13.45 -4.37 -5.03
C ASP A 216 -14.54 -3.39 -4.60
N LEU A 217 -14.11 -2.26 -4.01
CA LEU A 217 -15.00 -1.16 -3.60
C LEU A 217 -15.76 -0.54 -4.76
N LEU A 218 -15.18 -0.56 -5.96
CA LEU A 218 -15.72 0.17 -7.12
C LEU A 218 -16.68 -0.66 -7.96
N LEU A 219 -16.77 -1.96 -7.72
CA LEU A 219 -17.64 -2.86 -8.49
C LEU A 219 -19.12 -2.45 -8.33
N GLY A 220 -19.79 -2.21 -9.45
CA GLY A 220 -21.20 -1.83 -9.50
C GLY A 220 -21.52 -0.38 -9.10
N ARG A 221 -20.51 0.41 -8.68
CA ARG A 221 -20.73 1.81 -8.29
C ARG A 221 -20.62 2.75 -9.49
N GLU A 222 -21.38 3.85 -9.43
CA GLU A 222 -21.20 4.98 -10.34
C GLU A 222 -19.88 5.69 -10.03
N LEU A 223 -19.08 5.91 -11.08
CA LEU A 223 -17.72 6.41 -10.98
C LEU A 223 -17.55 7.70 -11.78
N GLN A 224 -16.71 8.57 -11.25
CA GLN A 224 -16.15 9.70 -11.96
C GLN A 224 -14.62 9.56 -12.03
N CYS A 225 -14.10 9.54 -13.25
CA CYS A 225 -12.66 9.51 -13.52
C CYS A 225 -12.10 10.93 -13.63
N SER A 226 -10.83 11.11 -13.30
CA SER A 226 -10.18 12.44 -13.39
C SER A 226 -10.05 12.99 -14.81
N ASP A 227 -10.18 12.13 -15.83
CA ASP A 227 -10.25 12.51 -17.23
C ASP A 227 -11.67 12.92 -17.69
N GLY A 228 -12.62 13.04 -16.74
CA GLY A 228 -14.00 13.44 -16.99
C GLY A 228 -14.94 12.30 -17.37
N ALA A 229 -14.45 11.07 -17.57
CA ALA A 229 -15.31 9.94 -17.89
C ALA A 229 -16.24 9.59 -16.71
N LEU A 230 -17.52 9.34 -17.03
CA LEU A 230 -18.55 8.88 -16.10
C LEU A 230 -18.99 7.47 -16.51
N GLY A 231 -19.30 6.60 -15.53
CA GLY A 231 -19.81 5.28 -15.80
C GLY A 231 -19.82 4.38 -14.58
N THR A 232 -20.26 3.14 -14.77
CA THR A 232 -20.36 2.14 -13.70
C THR A 232 -19.13 1.26 -13.67
N GLY A 233 -18.55 1.03 -12.48
CA GLY A 233 -17.42 0.10 -12.29
C GLY A 233 -17.80 -1.34 -12.61
N ARG A 234 -16.97 -2.03 -13.40
CA ARG A 234 -17.16 -3.43 -13.82
C ARG A 234 -16.02 -4.32 -13.35
N GLY A 235 -15.34 -3.93 -12.28
CA GLY A 235 -14.19 -4.66 -11.75
C GLY A 235 -12.90 -4.34 -12.52
N VAL A 236 -11.98 -5.27 -12.50
CA VAL A 236 -10.68 -5.17 -13.20
C VAL A 236 -10.50 -6.33 -14.18
N ASP A 237 -9.71 -6.11 -15.22
CA ASP A 237 -9.33 -7.19 -16.11
C ASP A 237 -8.15 -8.04 -15.58
N ALA A 238 -7.73 -9.03 -16.34
CA ALA A 238 -6.62 -9.94 -15.96
C ALA A 238 -5.26 -9.22 -15.80
N SER A 239 -5.11 -8.00 -16.30
CA SER A 239 -3.93 -7.17 -16.07
C SER A 239 -4.09 -6.19 -14.89
N GLY A 240 -5.24 -6.18 -14.21
CA GLY A 240 -5.55 -5.23 -13.13
C GLY A 240 -5.96 -3.84 -13.61
N ALA A 241 -6.25 -3.65 -14.89
CA ALA A 241 -6.82 -2.40 -15.38
C ALA A 241 -8.31 -2.30 -15.01
N LEU A 242 -8.74 -1.13 -14.53
CA LEU A 242 -10.14 -0.88 -14.18
C LEU A 242 -11.03 -0.87 -15.42
N LEU A 243 -12.15 -1.55 -15.34
CA LEU A 243 -13.19 -1.58 -16.36
C LEU A 243 -14.35 -0.65 -15.93
N VAL A 244 -14.70 0.31 -16.77
CA VAL A 244 -15.81 1.24 -16.53
C VAL A 244 -16.78 1.20 -17.71
N HIS A 245 -18.03 0.90 -17.44
CA HIS A 245 -19.08 0.94 -18.46
C HIS A 245 -19.63 2.36 -18.56
N THR A 246 -19.27 3.04 -19.64
CA THR A 246 -19.67 4.42 -19.96
C THR A 246 -20.80 4.44 -20.97
N ALA A 247 -21.37 5.61 -21.25
CA ALA A 247 -22.39 5.77 -22.31
C ALA A 247 -21.87 5.37 -23.72
N SER A 248 -20.55 5.41 -23.95
CA SER A 248 -19.91 5.00 -25.20
C SER A 248 -19.43 3.54 -25.22
N GLY A 249 -19.71 2.76 -24.16
CA GLY A 249 -19.31 1.36 -24.01
C GLY A 249 -18.28 1.12 -22.91
N LEU A 250 -17.69 -0.08 -22.91
CA LEU A 250 -16.70 -0.49 -21.90
C LEU A 250 -15.36 0.22 -22.14
N LYS A 251 -14.93 1.00 -21.15
CA LYS A 251 -13.64 1.68 -21.14
C LYS A 251 -12.67 0.96 -20.21
N LYS A 252 -11.47 0.66 -20.69
CA LYS A 252 -10.35 0.14 -19.89
C LYS A 252 -9.46 1.30 -19.45
N ILE A 253 -9.18 1.37 -18.14
CA ILE A 253 -8.38 2.44 -17.52
C ILE A 253 -7.17 1.81 -16.86
N SER A 254 -5.96 2.23 -17.28
CA SER A 254 -4.71 1.86 -16.63
C SER A 254 -4.41 2.80 -15.45
N SER A 255 -3.63 2.33 -14.48
CA SER A 255 -3.39 3.06 -13.21
C SER A 255 -2.48 4.28 -13.33
N ALA A 256 -1.82 4.51 -14.48
CA ALA A 256 -0.74 5.47 -14.59
C ALA A 256 -1.19 6.94 -14.38
N GLU A 257 -2.36 7.34 -14.87
CA GLU A 257 -2.71 8.76 -15.01
C GLU A 257 -4.09 9.13 -14.44
N VAL A 258 -4.92 8.16 -14.06
CA VAL A 258 -6.32 8.41 -13.71
C VAL A 258 -6.59 8.15 -12.23
N SER A 259 -7.26 9.09 -11.59
CA SER A 259 -7.88 8.93 -10.27
C SER A 259 -9.38 8.67 -10.44
N VAL A 260 -9.93 7.76 -9.66
CA VAL A 260 -11.34 7.37 -9.72
C VAL A 260 -12.02 7.62 -8.38
N ARG A 261 -13.25 8.15 -8.43
CA ARG A 261 -14.07 8.38 -7.24
C ARG A 261 -15.45 7.78 -7.44
N PRO A 262 -16.00 7.11 -6.41
CA PRO A 262 -17.43 6.83 -6.37
C PRO A 262 -18.19 8.17 -6.40
N ARG A 263 -19.31 8.19 -7.11
CA ARG A 263 -20.27 9.28 -6.99
C ARG A 263 -21.16 9.00 -5.78
N SER A 264 -21.31 9.99 -4.92
CA SER A 264 -22.28 10.01 -3.82
C SER A 264 -23.72 10.06 -4.34
#